data_b8a7f79a16a28d44ddda01ee9d2e2712
#
_entry.id   b8a7f79a16a28d44ddda01ee9d2e2712
#
_cell.length_a   1.000
_cell.length_b   1.000
_cell.length_c   1.000
_cell.angle_alpha   90.00
_cell.angle_beta   90.00
_cell.angle_gamma   90.00
#
_symmetry.space_group_name_H-M   'P 1'
#
loop_
_entity.id
_entity.type
_entity.pdbx_description
1 polymer ?
#
loop_
_entity_poly.entity_id
_entity_poly.type
_entity_poly.pdbx_seq_one_letter_code
_entity_poly.pdbx_strand_id
1 'polypeptide(L)'
;MSDHVRPSWGGDPSIAWRILLSSVPRQLLSAETVAEHQRVLHETQGWPAPPPVVTGEAAAVLREVAEVRDVPLVLGVSGAQLVVSAFHAYVDGLGLLEILAALTGQPVTSSARGVGDRRADGGGAVDRLREVALAPPASVALPTIIAAEGDAFAALSVEGRVLTTDLVHAAVAAIVDRNTSRGRPSDHVAIAVGAGRPATPGERLANRSELIRLRDLELLSLSEIETALRAAPLDTAGGSGAAGGRLARYAQKALASRLGSTLLVSHLGEVTTTAASVPTFYPVTAGGTGLSLGAVGHDGTTVLTLRGRAAQWDGSSLGALLTQVAERLT
;
A
#
# COMPACT_ATOMS: atom_id res chain seq x y z
N MET A 1 -0.82 -26.01 -16.61
CA MET A 1 0.03 -24.81 -16.42
C MET A 1 -0.87 -23.62 -16.66
N SER A 2 -1.39 -23.01 -15.58
CA SER A 2 -2.15 -21.77 -15.68
C SER A 2 -1.15 -20.65 -15.99
N ASP A 3 -1.24 -20.09 -17.19
CA ASP A 3 -0.56 -18.84 -17.52
C ASP A 3 -1.07 -17.76 -16.56
N HIS A 4 -0.29 -17.50 -15.51
CA HIS A 4 -0.47 -16.28 -14.71
C HIS A 4 -0.05 -15.12 -15.61
N VAL A 5 -1.03 -14.59 -16.33
CA VAL A 5 -0.84 -13.39 -17.15
C VAL A 5 -0.38 -12.27 -16.21
N ARG A 6 0.91 -11.93 -16.28
CA ARG A 6 1.43 -10.74 -15.59
C ARG A 6 0.59 -9.54 -16.02
N PRO A 7 0.01 -8.78 -15.09
CA PRO A 7 -0.67 -7.55 -15.47
C PRO A 7 0.28 -6.68 -16.31
N SER A 8 -0.22 -6.07 -17.37
CA SER A 8 0.59 -5.27 -18.30
C SER A 8 1.35 -4.10 -17.67
N TRP A 9 0.97 -3.71 -16.46
CA TRP A 9 1.59 -2.68 -15.64
C TRP A 9 2.65 -3.21 -14.66
N GLY A 10 2.75 -4.52 -14.43
CA GLY A 10 3.73 -5.15 -13.53
C GLY A 10 5.20 -5.01 -13.96
N GLY A 11 5.45 -4.40 -15.12
CA GLY A 11 6.79 -4.10 -15.63
C GLY A 11 7.19 -2.62 -15.58
N ASP A 12 6.37 -1.73 -14.97
CA ASP A 12 6.76 -0.32 -14.84
C ASP A 12 7.81 -0.16 -13.73
N PRO A 13 9.07 0.19 -14.09
CA PRO A 13 10.16 0.33 -13.13
C PRO A 13 9.98 1.54 -12.19
N SER A 14 9.07 2.46 -12.53
CA SER A 14 8.78 3.64 -11.69
C SER A 14 7.94 3.30 -10.47
N ILE A 15 7.38 2.08 -10.39
CA ILE A 15 6.48 1.62 -9.34
C ILE A 15 7.18 0.59 -8.48
N ALA A 16 7.19 0.80 -7.16
CA ALA A 16 7.61 -0.21 -6.21
C ALA A 16 6.43 -1.16 -5.95
N TRP A 17 6.35 -2.18 -6.78
CA TRP A 17 5.24 -3.15 -6.79
C TRP A 17 5.26 -4.16 -5.63
N ARG A 18 6.08 -3.98 -4.64
CA ARG A 18 6.08 -4.85 -3.47
C ARG A 18 5.32 -4.21 -2.33
N ILE A 19 4.42 -4.99 -1.75
CA ILE A 19 3.77 -4.69 -0.47
C ILE A 19 4.52 -5.43 0.63
N LEU A 20 4.61 -4.82 1.81
CA LEU A 20 5.38 -5.38 2.91
C LEU A 20 4.53 -5.47 4.17
N LEU A 21 4.73 -6.54 4.91
CA LEU A 21 4.17 -6.72 6.25
C LEU A 21 5.30 -7.16 7.17
N SER A 22 5.46 -6.51 8.29
CA SER A 22 6.40 -6.91 9.33
C SER A 22 5.66 -7.26 10.60
N SER A 23 6.09 -8.29 11.29
CA SER A 23 5.48 -8.76 12.52
C SER A 23 6.52 -9.38 13.44
N VAL A 24 6.27 -9.39 14.74
CA VAL A 24 7.02 -10.16 15.72
C VAL A 24 6.16 -11.37 16.10
N PRO A 25 6.39 -12.56 15.53
CA PRO A 25 5.68 -13.77 15.91
C PRO A 25 5.88 -14.08 17.40
N ARG A 26 4.87 -14.66 18.05
CA ARG A 26 4.99 -15.07 19.46
C ARG A 26 6.08 -16.13 19.66
N GLN A 27 6.21 -17.04 18.70
CA GLN A 27 7.30 -18.01 18.65
C GLN A 27 8.37 -17.49 17.68
N LEU A 28 9.59 -17.38 18.13
CA LEU A 28 10.73 -17.02 17.28
C LEU A 28 10.91 -18.05 16.19
N LEU A 29 11.02 -17.58 14.97
CA LEU A 29 11.31 -18.41 13.80
C LEU A 29 12.76 -18.19 13.37
N SER A 30 13.52 -19.29 13.24
CA SER A 30 14.86 -19.21 12.65
C SER A 30 14.77 -18.94 11.14
N ALA A 31 15.84 -18.42 10.55
CA ALA A 31 15.88 -18.20 9.10
C ALA A 31 15.69 -19.51 8.32
N GLU A 32 16.19 -20.64 8.84
CA GLU A 32 16.00 -21.96 8.24
C GLU A 32 14.53 -22.40 8.28
N THR A 33 13.85 -22.20 9.41
CA THR A 33 12.40 -22.50 9.54
C THR A 33 11.58 -21.65 8.58
N VAL A 34 11.91 -20.35 8.48
CA VAL A 34 11.25 -19.42 7.55
C VAL A 34 11.49 -19.83 6.10
N ALA A 35 12.72 -20.24 5.74
CA ALA A 35 13.05 -20.72 4.40
C ALA A 35 12.27 -21.99 4.03
N GLU A 36 12.12 -22.93 4.97
CA GLU A 36 11.32 -24.13 4.75
C GLU A 36 9.84 -23.80 4.54
N HIS A 37 9.24 -22.95 5.38
CA HIS A 37 7.86 -22.53 5.20
C HIS A 37 7.67 -21.77 3.88
N GLN A 38 8.65 -20.94 3.48
CA GLN A 38 8.64 -20.25 2.19
C GLN A 38 8.62 -21.24 1.02
N ARG A 39 9.46 -22.29 1.09
CA ARG A 39 9.52 -23.33 0.07
C ARG A 39 8.18 -24.03 -0.08
N VAL A 40 7.58 -24.48 1.03
CA VAL A 40 6.26 -25.14 1.06
C VAL A 40 5.20 -24.22 0.46
N LEU A 41 5.19 -22.94 0.82
CA LEU A 41 4.24 -21.97 0.29
C LEU A 41 4.40 -21.78 -1.23
N HIS A 42 5.64 -21.66 -1.74
CA HIS A 42 5.92 -21.56 -3.17
C HIS A 42 5.40 -22.77 -3.93
N GLU A 43 5.66 -23.99 -3.41
CA GLU A 43 5.16 -25.23 -4.00
C GLU A 43 3.63 -25.28 -4.02
N THR A 44 2.99 -24.94 -2.90
CA THR A 44 1.51 -24.94 -2.78
C THR A 44 0.88 -23.94 -3.76
N GLN A 45 1.49 -22.77 -3.95
CA GLN A 45 1.01 -21.75 -4.85
C GLN A 45 1.41 -21.99 -6.31
N GLY A 46 2.30 -22.95 -6.58
CA GLY A 46 2.86 -23.18 -7.92
C GLY A 46 3.76 -22.03 -8.40
N TRP A 47 4.40 -21.33 -7.46
CA TRP A 47 5.36 -20.28 -7.75
C TRP A 47 6.76 -20.84 -8.08
N PRO A 48 7.62 -20.06 -8.75
CA PRO A 48 9.02 -20.44 -8.94
C PRO A 48 9.74 -20.70 -7.61
N ALA A 49 10.89 -21.36 -7.66
CA ALA A 49 11.72 -21.58 -6.47
C ALA A 49 11.95 -20.26 -5.70
N PRO A 50 11.83 -20.28 -4.36
CA PRO A 50 11.98 -19.05 -3.58
C PRO A 50 13.44 -18.57 -3.57
N PRO A 51 13.67 -17.24 -3.44
CA PRO A 51 14.98 -16.70 -3.14
C PRO A 51 15.39 -17.04 -1.70
N PRO A 52 16.66 -16.90 -1.34
CA PRO A 52 17.11 -17.01 0.04
C PRO A 52 16.40 -16.02 0.96
N VAL A 53 16.21 -16.41 2.22
CA VAL A 53 15.70 -15.50 3.26
C VAL A 53 16.77 -14.45 3.56
N VAL A 54 16.36 -13.18 3.53
CA VAL A 54 17.22 -12.05 3.85
C VAL A 54 17.40 -11.97 5.36
N THR A 55 18.64 -11.83 5.84
CA THR A 55 18.93 -11.72 7.27
C THR A 55 19.82 -10.52 7.55
N GLY A 56 19.66 -9.88 8.70
CA GLY A 56 20.48 -8.73 9.07
C GLY A 56 19.78 -7.78 10.04
N GLU A 57 20.20 -6.52 10.04
CA GLU A 57 19.61 -5.45 10.81
C GLU A 57 18.25 -5.05 10.20
N ALA A 58 17.26 -4.69 11.05
CA ALA A 58 15.85 -4.52 10.65
C ALA A 58 15.64 -3.55 9.48
N ALA A 59 16.28 -2.38 9.53
CA ALA A 59 16.13 -1.39 8.48
C ALA A 59 16.82 -1.82 7.17
N ALA A 60 17.90 -2.60 7.24
CA ALA A 60 18.57 -3.15 6.08
C ALA A 60 17.72 -4.25 5.44
N VAL A 61 17.21 -5.18 6.25
CA VAL A 61 16.30 -6.25 5.79
C VAL A 61 15.08 -5.66 5.10
N LEU A 62 14.42 -4.67 5.72
CA LEU A 62 13.22 -4.02 5.15
C LEU A 62 13.50 -3.39 3.77
N ARG A 63 14.63 -2.71 3.62
CA ARG A 63 15.04 -2.11 2.33
C ARG A 63 15.33 -3.18 1.30
N GLU A 64 16.13 -4.19 1.64
CA GLU A 64 16.54 -5.25 0.72
C GLU A 64 15.33 -6.02 0.18
N VAL A 65 14.41 -6.48 1.07
CA VAL A 65 13.21 -7.20 0.62
C VAL A 65 12.25 -6.33 -0.19
N ALA A 66 12.30 -4.99 -0.04
CA ALA A 66 11.49 -4.06 -0.82
C ALA A 66 12.01 -3.89 -2.26
N GLU A 67 13.30 -4.09 -2.49
CA GLU A 67 13.96 -3.85 -3.77
C GLU A 67 13.93 -5.07 -4.71
N VAL A 68 13.77 -6.28 -4.16
CA VAL A 68 13.74 -7.51 -4.97
C VAL A 68 12.58 -7.45 -5.97
N ARG A 69 12.89 -7.69 -7.26
CA ARG A 69 11.92 -7.63 -8.35
C ARG A 69 11.60 -9.02 -8.88
N ASP A 70 10.44 -9.14 -9.52
CA ASP A 70 10.02 -10.32 -10.31
C ASP A 70 9.89 -11.66 -9.55
N VAL A 71 9.94 -11.64 -8.22
CA VAL A 71 9.73 -12.83 -7.39
C VAL A 71 8.43 -12.65 -6.61
N PRO A 72 7.52 -13.65 -6.60
CA PRO A 72 6.24 -13.55 -5.90
C PRO A 72 6.38 -13.16 -4.43
N LEU A 73 7.27 -13.83 -3.70
CA LEU A 73 7.47 -13.66 -2.27
C LEU A 73 8.96 -13.64 -1.91
N VAL A 74 9.34 -12.71 -1.06
CA VAL A 74 10.65 -12.63 -0.41
C VAL A 74 10.42 -12.49 1.09
N LEU A 75 11.17 -13.23 1.89
CA LEU A 75 11.08 -13.16 3.34
C LEU A 75 12.37 -12.61 3.93
N GLY A 76 12.23 -11.88 5.04
CA GLY A 76 13.34 -11.37 5.81
C GLY A 76 13.19 -11.69 7.29
N VAL A 77 14.31 -11.90 7.97
CA VAL A 77 14.36 -12.13 9.42
C VAL A 77 15.41 -11.19 10.04
N SER A 78 15.00 -10.44 11.05
CA SER A 78 15.87 -9.59 11.85
C SER A 78 15.56 -9.77 13.33
N GLY A 79 16.42 -10.50 14.04
CA GLY A 79 16.14 -10.87 15.43
C GLY A 79 14.81 -11.61 15.57
N ALA A 80 13.85 -11.03 16.28
CA ALA A 80 12.50 -11.58 16.42
C ALA A 80 11.54 -11.16 15.31
N GLN A 81 11.92 -10.23 14.45
CA GLN A 81 11.07 -9.65 13.43
C GLN A 81 11.07 -10.50 12.16
N LEU A 82 9.89 -10.87 11.68
CA LEU A 82 9.65 -11.46 10.38
C LEU A 82 9.14 -10.37 9.43
N VAL A 83 9.75 -10.25 8.25
CA VAL A 83 9.33 -9.34 7.20
C VAL A 83 8.86 -10.16 6.01
N VAL A 84 7.62 -9.94 5.59
CA VAL A 84 6.98 -10.55 4.42
C VAL A 84 6.91 -9.49 3.33
N SER A 85 7.52 -9.75 2.19
CA SER A 85 7.50 -8.87 1.02
C SER A 85 6.93 -9.63 -0.16
N ALA A 86 5.76 -9.23 -0.63
CA ALA A 86 5.11 -9.86 -1.77
C ALA A 86 5.02 -8.91 -2.97
N PHE A 87 5.21 -9.45 -4.18
CA PHE A 87 4.98 -8.70 -5.40
C PHE A 87 3.47 -8.54 -5.60
N HIS A 88 2.99 -7.30 -5.62
CA HIS A 88 1.57 -6.97 -5.57
C HIS A 88 0.73 -7.49 -6.76
N ALA A 89 1.38 -7.91 -7.84
CA ALA A 89 0.69 -8.59 -8.93
C ALA A 89 0.16 -10.00 -8.55
N TYR A 90 0.74 -10.61 -7.51
CA TYR A 90 0.36 -11.95 -7.04
C TYR A 90 -0.42 -11.94 -5.73
N VAL A 91 -0.27 -10.89 -4.91
CA VAL A 91 -0.78 -10.86 -3.54
C VAL A 91 -1.22 -9.45 -3.20
N ASP A 92 -2.35 -9.30 -2.54
CA ASP A 92 -2.80 -8.04 -1.94
C ASP A 92 -2.53 -7.96 -0.44
N GLY A 93 -2.97 -6.87 0.19
CA GLY A 93 -2.75 -6.65 1.62
C GLY A 93 -3.37 -7.73 2.52
N LEU A 94 -4.54 -8.26 2.17
CA LEU A 94 -5.19 -9.36 2.91
C LEU A 94 -4.44 -10.67 2.68
N GLY A 95 -3.96 -10.91 1.47
CA GLY A 95 -3.11 -12.06 1.15
C GLY A 95 -1.78 -12.07 1.92
N LEU A 96 -1.22 -10.89 2.30
CA LEU A 96 -0.07 -10.85 3.23
C LEU A 96 -0.41 -11.42 4.61
N LEU A 97 -1.63 -11.21 5.10
CA LEU A 97 -2.08 -11.78 6.37
C LEU A 97 -2.25 -13.31 6.26
N GLU A 98 -2.73 -13.81 5.12
CA GLU A 98 -2.81 -15.25 4.84
C GLU A 98 -1.39 -15.87 4.79
N ILE A 99 -0.43 -15.19 4.17
CA ILE A 99 0.98 -15.62 4.17
C ILE A 99 1.54 -15.63 5.59
N LEU A 100 1.29 -14.58 6.38
CA LEU A 100 1.73 -14.53 7.78
C LEU A 100 1.16 -15.70 8.58
N ALA A 101 -0.12 -16.03 8.39
CA ALA A 101 -0.75 -17.17 9.03
C ALA A 101 -0.07 -18.49 8.62
N ALA A 102 0.21 -18.68 7.34
CA ALA A 102 0.90 -19.88 6.84
C ALA A 102 2.32 -20.02 7.39
N LEU A 103 3.07 -18.91 7.48
CA LEU A 103 4.45 -18.91 7.98
C LEU A 103 4.54 -19.16 9.48
N THR A 104 3.57 -18.66 10.24
CA THR A 104 3.58 -18.77 11.71
C THR A 104 2.80 -19.98 12.22
N GLY A 105 2.02 -20.66 11.37
CA GLY A 105 1.10 -21.72 11.77
C GLY A 105 -0.03 -21.24 12.68
N GLN A 106 -0.30 -19.93 12.72
CA GLN A 106 -1.29 -19.30 13.60
C GLN A 106 -2.35 -18.60 12.77
N PRO A 107 -3.63 -18.64 13.17
CA PRO A 107 -4.67 -17.94 12.46
C PRO A 107 -4.44 -16.43 12.53
N VAL A 108 -4.60 -15.77 11.38
CA VAL A 108 -4.57 -14.31 11.26
C VAL A 108 -5.80 -13.91 10.47
N THR A 109 -6.64 -13.06 11.05
CA THR A 109 -7.87 -12.58 10.42
C THR A 109 -7.94 -11.07 10.46
N SER A 110 -8.72 -10.48 9.57
CA SER A 110 -8.93 -9.03 9.49
C SER A 110 -10.41 -8.69 9.52
N SER A 111 -10.75 -7.55 10.11
CA SER A 111 -12.09 -6.97 10.07
C SER A 111 -12.41 -6.23 8.77
N ALA A 112 -11.46 -6.12 7.84
CA ALA A 112 -11.67 -5.47 6.56
C ALA A 112 -12.73 -6.22 5.75
N ARG A 113 -13.84 -5.52 5.43
CA ARG A 113 -15.00 -6.13 4.75
C ARG A 113 -14.92 -6.09 3.24
N GLY A 114 -13.91 -5.36 2.70
CA GLY A 114 -13.80 -5.14 1.26
C GLY A 114 -14.94 -4.29 0.69
N VAL A 115 -15.02 -4.22 -0.64
CA VAL A 115 -15.96 -3.35 -1.37
C VAL A 115 -17.23 -4.06 -1.86
N GLY A 116 -17.38 -5.37 -1.62
CA GLY A 116 -18.53 -6.15 -2.08
C GLY A 116 -18.68 -6.13 -3.61
N ASP A 117 -19.95 -6.14 -4.08
CA ASP A 117 -20.30 -6.14 -5.52
C ASP A 117 -20.36 -4.73 -6.13
N ARG A 118 -19.61 -3.78 -5.59
CA ARG A 118 -19.56 -2.41 -6.09
C ARG A 118 -19.15 -2.39 -7.57
N ARG A 119 -19.89 -1.68 -8.38
CA ARG A 119 -19.61 -1.56 -9.82
C ARG A 119 -18.38 -0.69 -10.04
N ALA A 120 -17.61 -1.08 -11.06
CA ALA A 120 -16.57 -0.23 -11.61
C ALA A 120 -17.21 0.95 -12.35
N ASP A 121 -16.64 2.13 -12.20
CA ASP A 121 -17.02 3.25 -13.05
C ASP A 121 -16.45 3.04 -14.45
N GLY A 122 -17.30 3.17 -15.47
CA GLY A 122 -16.87 3.18 -16.87
C GLY A 122 -16.22 4.50 -17.29
N GLY A 123 -15.96 5.41 -16.36
CA GLY A 123 -15.31 6.71 -16.55
C GLY A 123 -13.92 6.52 -17.16
N GLY A 124 -13.79 6.82 -18.42
CA GLY A 124 -12.67 6.40 -19.22
C GLY A 124 -11.41 7.24 -19.03
N ALA A 125 -10.34 6.81 -19.71
CA ALA A 125 -9.07 7.52 -19.82
C ALA A 125 -9.22 9.01 -20.22
N VAL A 126 -10.32 9.35 -20.90
CA VAL A 126 -10.64 10.73 -21.32
C VAL A 126 -10.96 11.62 -20.11
N ASP A 127 -11.73 11.13 -19.13
CA ASP A 127 -12.07 11.91 -17.93
C ASP A 127 -10.81 12.12 -17.07
N ARG A 128 -9.94 11.12 -17.02
CA ARG A 128 -8.62 11.25 -16.36
C ARG A 128 -7.71 12.25 -17.06
N LEU A 129 -7.65 12.23 -18.38
CA LEU A 129 -6.86 13.21 -19.13
C LEU A 129 -7.40 14.63 -18.97
N ARG A 130 -8.72 14.79 -18.96
CA ARG A 130 -9.36 16.08 -18.70
C ARG A 130 -9.06 16.57 -17.28
N GLU A 131 -9.12 15.71 -16.30
CA GLU A 131 -8.74 16.00 -14.92
C GLU A 131 -7.32 16.54 -14.82
N VAL A 132 -6.35 15.79 -15.37
CA VAL A 132 -4.93 16.19 -15.37
C VAL A 132 -4.68 17.51 -16.08
N ALA A 133 -5.48 17.81 -17.12
CA ALA A 133 -5.33 19.04 -17.88
C ALA A 133 -5.92 20.27 -17.16
N LEU A 134 -7.05 20.11 -16.46
CA LEU A 134 -7.83 21.21 -15.89
C LEU A 134 -7.63 21.39 -14.38
N ALA A 135 -7.49 20.31 -13.65
CA ALA A 135 -7.38 20.30 -12.19
C ALA A 135 -6.53 19.10 -11.72
N PRO A 136 -5.21 19.13 -11.96
CA PRO A 136 -4.33 18.04 -11.57
C PRO A 136 -4.35 17.84 -10.04
N PRO A 137 -4.27 16.59 -9.55
CA PRO A 137 -4.16 16.35 -8.12
C PRO A 137 -2.98 17.08 -7.49
N ALA A 138 -3.19 17.62 -6.30
CA ALA A 138 -2.13 18.27 -5.52
C ALA A 138 -0.97 17.30 -5.31
N SER A 139 0.25 17.83 -5.41
CA SER A 139 1.44 17.09 -4.98
C SER A 139 1.76 17.43 -3.53
N VAL A 140 2.17 16.45 -2.73
CA VAL A 140 2.63 16.71 -1.37
C VAL A 140 3.95 17.47 -1.41
N ALA A 141 4.06 18.53 -0.62
CA ALA A 141 5.27 19.34 -0.54
C ALA A 141 6.48 18.51 -0.08
N LEU A 142 7.47 18.37 -0.96
CA LEU A 142 8.66 17.57 -0.71
C LEU A 142 9.59 18.24 0.31
N PRO A 143 10.31 17.45 1.13
CA PRO A 143 11.39 17.97 1.94
C PRO A 143 12.60 18.35 1.10
N THR A 144 13.54 19.09 1.69
CA THR A 144 14.88 19.26 1.10
C THR A 144 15.74 18.10 1.60
N ILE A 145 16.04 17.15 0.73
CA ILE A 145 16.82 15.96 1.06
C ILE A 145 17.93 15.72 0.04
N ILE A 146 18.86 14.88 0.40
CA ILE A 146 19.78 14.25 -0.55
C ILE A 146 19.09 13.02 -1.09
N ALA A 147 18.84 12.96 -2.39
CA ALA A 147 18.20 11.84 -3.03
C ALA A 147 18.99 10.54 -2.84
N ALA A 148 18.28 9.46 -2.52
CA ALA A 148 18.82 8.12 -2.38
C ALA A 148 18.01 7.14 -3.25
N GLU A 149 18.53 5.95 -3.45
CA GLU A 149 17.83 4.87 -4.16
C GLU A 149 16.86 4.13 -3.24
N GLY A 150 15.89 3.46 -3.85
CA GLY A 150 14.90 2.64 -3.15
C GLY A 150 13.77 3.45 -2.51
N ASP A 151 13.28 2.96 -1.39
CA ASP A 151 12.17 3.55 -0.65
C ASP A 151 12.59 3.95 0.78
N ALA A 152 11.97 5.01 1.28
CA ALA A 152 12.02 5.44 2.67
C ALA A 152 10.75 5.01 3.40
N PHE A 153 10.89 4.73 4.69
CA PHE A 153 9.85 4.18 5.54
C PHE A 153 9.76 4.95 6.85
N ALA A 154 8.53 5.12 7.36
CA ALA A 154 8.26 5.55 8.72
C ALA A 154 7.09 4.75 9.29
N ALA A 155 7.08 4.53 10.59
CA ALA A 155 5.99 3.88 11.32
C ALA A 155 5.78 4.58 12.67
N LEU A 156 4.52 4.62 13.12
CA LEU A 156 4.10 5.21 14.37
C LEU A 156 2.90 4.44 14.91
N SER A 157 2.86 4.18 16.21
CA SER A 157 1.70 3.59 16.87
C SER A 157 0.83 4.69 17.49
N VAL A 158 -0.48 4.55 17.34
CA VAL A 158 -1.50 5.36 18.00
C VAL A 158 -2.39 4.46 18.85
N GLU A 159 -2.86 4.96 19.98
CA GLU A 159 -3.83 4.25 20.81
C GLU A 159 -5.22 4.31 20.18
N GLY A 160 -5.97 3.24 20.37
CA GLY A 160 -7.33 3.14 19.86
C GLY A 160 -7.43 2.57 18.45
N ARG A 161 -8.68 2.35 18.06
CA ARG A 161 -9.07 1.90 16.73
C ARG A 161 -9.24 3.10 15.81
N VAL A 162 -8.57 3.09 14.68
CA VAL A 162 -8.70 4.10 13.63
C VAL A 162 -9.63 3.58 12.52
N LEU A 163 -10.58 4.39 12.07
CA LEU A 163 -11.40 4.07 10.90
C LEU A 163 -10.74 4.60 9.62
N THR A 164 -11.01 3.95 8.50
CA THR A 164 -10.50 4.41 7.19
C THR A 164 -10.91 5.85 6.88
N THR A 165 -12.13 6.25 7.28
CA THR A 165 -12.64 7.61 7.09
C THR A 165 -11.81 8.62 7.88
N ASP A 166 -11.54 8.34 9.17
CA ASP A 166 -10.74 9.21 10.02
C ASP A 166 -9.31 9.33 9.48
N LEU A 167 -8.73 8.21 9.04
CA LEU A 167 -7.39 8.17 8.46
C LEU A 167 -7.30 9.02 7.18
N VAL A 168 -8.28 8.93 6.30
CA VAL A 168 -8.36 9.75 5.07
C VAL A 168 -8.50 11.22 5.44
N HIS A 169 -9.41 11.58 6.32
CA HIS A 169 -9.63 12.96 6.75
C HIS A 169 -8.37 13.56 7.41
N ALA A 170 -7.74 12.83 8.33
CA ALA A 170 -6.50 13.25 8.99
C ALA A 170 -5.34 13.43 8.00
N ALA A 171 -5.21 12.52 7.03
CA ALA A 171 -4.19 12.60 5.99
C ALA A 171 -4.38 13.82 5.08
N VAL A 172 -5.63 14.09 4.66
CA VAL A 172 -5.96 15.29 3.85
C VAL A 172 -5.57 16.56 4.61
N ALA A 173 -6.00 16.70 5.88
CA ALA A 173 -5.69 17.88 6.69
C ALA A 173 -4.17 18.05 6.87
N ALA A 174 -3.43 16.98 7.13
CA ALA A 174 -1.97 17.03 7.26
C ALA A 174 -1.28 17.47 5.95
N ILE A 175 -1.78 17.01 4.79
CA ILE A 175 -1.25 17.40 3.48
C ILE A 175 -1.54 18.87 3.19
N VAL A 176 -2.76 19.33 3.44
CA VAL A 176 -3.17 20.74 3.25
C VAL A 176 -2.29 21.66 4.08
N ASP A 177 -2.11 21.39 5.37
CA ASP A 177 -1.27 22.21 6.25
C ASP A 177 0.19 22.19 5.84
N ARG A 178 0.72 21.01 5.47
CA ARG A 178 2.08 20.89 4.97
C ARG A 178 2.29 21.70 3.69
N ASN A 179 1.36 21.61 2.76
CA ASN A 179 1.45 22.36 1.49
C ASN A 179 1.35 23.86 1.74
N THR A 180 0.36 24.29 2.51
CA THR A 180 0.14 25.69 2.87
C THR A 180 1.36 26.31 3.56
N SER A 181 1.92 25.61 4.57
CA SER A 181 3.11 26.07 5.29
C SER A 181 4.36 26.21 4.41
N ARG A 182 4.36 25.58 3.25
CA ARG A 182 5.47 25.61 2.27
C ARG A 182 5.13 26.40 1.01
N GLY A 183 4.02 27.15 0.99
CA GLY A 183 3.58 27.95 -0.16
C GLY A 183 3.27 27.11 -1.40
N ARG A 184 2.81 25.86 -1.22
CA ARG A 184 2.42 24.97 -2.33
C ARG A 184 0.90 24.92 -2.45
N PRO A 185 0.36 24.66 -3.65
CA PRO A 185 -1.08 24.43 -3.81
C PRO A 185 -1.59 23.33 -2.88
N SER A 186 -2.72 23.57 -2.23
CA SER A 186 -3.38 22.65 -1.32
C SER A 186 -4.80 22.28 -1.76
N ASP A 187 -5.20 22.73 -2.94
CA ASP A 187 -6.45 22.38 -3.64
C ASP A 187 -6.28 21.10 -4.47
N HIS A 188 -7.40 20.48 -4.79
CA HIS A 188 -7.47 19.22 -5.55
C HIS A 188 -6.76 18.03 -4.90
N VAL A 189 -6.87 17.89 -3.58
CA VAL A 189 -6.35 16.72 -2.87
C VAL A 189 -7.14 15.47 -3.26
N ALA A 190 -6.45 14.52 -3.88
CA ALA A 190 -7.03 13.26 -4.31
C ALA A 190 -6.42 12.08 -3.55
N ILE A 191 -7.26 11.28 -2.91
CA ILE A 191 -6.83 10.06 -2.19
C ILE A 191 -7.32 8.83 -2.95
N ALA A 192 -6.39 7.90 -3.22
CA ALA A 192 -6.76 6.54 -3.60
C ALA A 192 -6.84 5.69 -2.35
N VAL A 193 -7.95 5.01 -2.13
CA VAL A 193 -8.13 4.09 -1.01
C VAL A 193 -8.11 2.66 -1.53
N GLY A 194 -7.14 1.88 -1.04
CA GLY A 194 -7.06 0.45 -1.34
C GLY A 194 -8.19 -0.31 -0.64
N ALA A 195 -8.89 -1.12 -1.39
CA ALA A 195 -9.96 -1.97 -0.89
C ALA A 195 -9.77 -3.38 -1.46
N GLY A 196 -9.90 -4.40 -0.63
CA GLY A 196 -9.78 -5.79 -1.06
C GLY A 196 -11.14 -6.39 -1.38
N ARG A 197 -11.14 -7.48 -2.14
CA ARG A 197 -12.26 -8.43 -2.18
C ARG A 197 -11.91 -9.63 -1.29
N PRO A 198 -12.84 -10.13 -0.49
CA PRO A 198 -12.57 -11.30 0.33
C PRO A 198 -12.22 -12.51 -0.56
N ALA A 199 -11.29 -13.35 -0.09
CA ALA A 199 -10.98 -14.61 -0.72
C ALA A 199 -12.12 -15.61 -0.58
N THR A 200 -12.31 -16.44 -1.59
CA THR A 200 -13.16 -17.64 -1.44
C THR A 200 -12.35 -18.73 -0.72
N PRO A 201 -12.92 -19.43 0.26
CA PRO A 201 -12.23 -20.51 0.95
C PRO A 201 -11.61 -21.54 -0.03
N GLY A 202 -10.32 -21.81 0.13
CA GLY A 202 -9.57 -22.73 -0.74
C GLY A 202 -9.05 -22.10 -2.05
N GLU A 203 -9.31 -20.84 -2.28
CA GLU A 203 -8.75 -20.12 -3.42
C GLU A 203 -7.26 -19.84 -3.22
N ARG A 204 -6.49 -19.87 -4.31
CA ARG A 204 -5.07 -19.49 -4.26
C ARG A 204 -4.89 -18.02 -3.94
N LEU A 205 -3.75 -17.68 -3.36
CA LEU A 205 -3.34 -16.29 -3.20
C LEU A 205 -3.40 -15.55 -4.54
N ALA A 206 -4.03 -14.39 -4.53
CA ALA A 206 -4.16 -13.54 -5.70
C ALA A 206 -4.24 -12.07 -5.28
N ASN A 207 -3.94 -11.18 -6.20
CA ASN A 207 -4.25 -9.77 -6.00
C ASN A 207 -5.74 -9.54 -6.30
N ARG A 208 -6.51 -9.27 -5.26
CA ARG A 208 -7.95 -8.93 -5.31
C ARG A 208 -8.19 -7.49 -4.91
N SER A 209 -7.10 -6.68 -4.86
CA SER A 209 -7.22 -5.27 -4.50
C SER A 209 -7.87 -4.46 -5.62
N GLU A 210 -8.74 -3.58 -5.19
CA GLU A 210 -9.40 -2.57 -5.99
C GLU A 210 -9.07 -1.19 -5.42
N LEU A 211 -9.31 -0.14 -6.18
CA LEU A 211 -9.10 1.23 -5.71
C LEU A 211 -10.42 1.99 -5.72
N ILE A 212 -10.63 2.77 -4.67
CA ILE A 212 -11.63 3.83 -4.62
C ILE A 212 -10.87 5.13 -4.69
N ARG A 213 -11.20 6.01 -5.63
CA ARG A 213 -10.56 7.30 -5.74
C ARG A 213 -11.52 8.41 -5.39
N LEU A 214 -11.13 9.22 -4.42
CA LEU A 214 -11.84 10.41 -3.99
C LEU A 214 -11.05 11.66 -4.37
N ARG A 215 -11.74 12.77 -4.63
CA ARG A 215 -11.16 14.03 -5.11
C ARG A 215 -11.69 15.20 -4.33
N ASP A 216 -10.93 16.31 -4.40
CA ASP A 216 -11.29 17.59 -3.80
C ASP A 216 -11.67 17.44 -2.32
N LEU A 217 -10.91 16.55 -1.64
CA LEU A 217 -11.22 16.12 -0.26
C LEU A 217 -10.97 17.21 0.77
N GLU A 218 -10.19 18.22 0.45
CA GLU A 218 -9.95 19.41 1.27
C GLU A 218 -11.22 20.24 1.48
N LEU A 219 -12.23 20.03 0.65
CA LEU A 219 -13.53 20.70 0.72
C LEU A 219 -14.57 19.94 1.53
N LEU A 220 -14.27 18.67 1.90
CA LEU A 220 -15.25 17.76 2.49
C LEU A 220 -15.07 17.63 4.00
N SER A 221 -16.18 17.63 4.72
CA SER A 221 -16.25 17.22 6.12
C SER A 221 -16.06 15.71 6.28
N LEU A 222 -15.79 15.26 7.51
CA LEU A 222 -15.65 13.84 7.84
C LEU A 222 -16.86 13.01 7.38
N SER A 223 -18.08 13.50 7.62
CA SER A 223 -19.32 12.81 7.22
C SER A 223 -19.51 12.74 5.70
N GLU A 224 -19.07 13.75 4.97
CA GLU A 224 -19.10 13.75 3.51
C GLU A 224 -18.05 12.78 2.94
N ILE A 225 -16.84 12.70 3.54
CA ILE A 225 -15.81 11.69 3.18
C ILE A 225 -16.35 10.28 3.44
N GLU A 226 -17.01 10.04 4.57
CA GLU A 226 -17.64 8.75 4.87
C GLU A 226 -18.70 8.36 3.81
N THR A 227 -19.55 9.33 3.45
CA THR A 227 -20.57 9.13 2.40
C THR A 227 -19.91 8.86 1.04
N ALA A 228 -18.89 9.62 0.68
CA ALA A 228 -18.14 9.45 -0.55
C ALA A 228 -17.45 8.07 -0.60
N LEU A 229 -16.81 7.63 0.48
CA LEU A 229 -16.19 6.31 0.57
C LEU A 229 -17.19 5.17 0.38
N ARG A 230 -18.44 5.33 0.87
CA ARG A 230 -19.50 4.33 0.70
C ARG A 230 -20.06 4.32 -0.71
N ALA A 231 -20.17 5.47 -1.36
CA ALA A 231 -20.88 5.63 -2.64
C ALA A 231 -19.95 5.57 -3.86
N ALA A 232 -18.67 5.92 -3.73
CA ALA A 232 -17.76 6.00 -4.86
C ALA A 232 -17.61 4.66 -5.58
N PRO A 233 -17.61 4.67 -6.91
CA PRO A 233 -17.37 3.46 -7.71
C PRO A 233 -15.91 3.00 -7.57
N LEU A 234 -15.65 1.78 -8.03
CA LEU A 234 -14.29 1.29 -8.15
C LEU A 234 -13.57 1.98 -9.31
N ASP A 235 -12.34 2.38 -9.08
CA ASP A 235 -11.50 3.00 -10.10
C ASP A 235 -10.90 1.94 -11.03
N THR A 236 -11.42 1.86 -12.24
CA THR A 236 -10.93 0.95 -13.27
C THR A 236 -9.81 1.52 -14.13
N ALA A 237 -9.38 2.74 -13.88
CA ALA A 237 -8.33 3.38 -14.71
C ALA A 237 -6.97 2.66 -14.66
N GLY A 238 -6.76 1.76 -13.70
CA GLY A 238 -5.65 0.79 -13.69
C GLY A 238 -5.94 -0.49 -14.48
N GLY A 239 -7.20 -0.74 -14.83
CA GLY A 239 -7.64 -1.88 -15.64
C GLY A 239 -7.33 -1.65 -17.11
N SER A 240 -6.34 -2.35 -17.58
CA SER A 240 -5.92 -2.53 -18.96
C SER A 240 -7.00 -2.35 -20.02
N GLY A 241 -7.22 -1.14 -20.48
CA GLY A 241 -7.76 -0.96 -21.79
C GLY A 241 -6.69 -1.41 -22.80
N ALA A 242 -6.75 -2.64 -23.26
CA ALA A 242 -5.93 -3.17 -24.36
C ALA A 242 -6.10 -2.39 -25.69
N ALA A 243 -6.86 -1.31 -25.70
CA ALA A 243 -7.20 -0.50 -26.86
C ALA A 243 -6.29 0.74 -27.07
N GLY A 244 -5.33 1.00 -26.17
CA GLY A 244 -4.42 2.14 -26.32
C GLY A 244 -3.18 1.78 -27.12
N GLY A 245 -3.04 2.29 -28.33
CA GLY A 245 -1.82 2.18 -29.14
C GLY A 245 -0.57 2.73 -28.43
N ARG A 246 0.62 2.58 -29.07
CA ARG A 246 1.92 3.04 -28.52
C ARG A 246 1.90 4.48 -27.98
N LEU A 247 1.15 5.38 -28.64
CA LEU A 247 0.98 6.80 -28.22
C LEU A 247 0.26 6.91 -26.88
N ALA A 248 -0.79 6.12 -26.61
CA ALA A 248 -1.50 6.13 -25.34
C ALA A 248 -0.61 5.64 -24.19
N ARG A 249 0.25 4.65 -24.43
CA ARG A 249 1.26 4.19 -23.45
C ARG A 249 2.33 5.24 -23.15
N TYR A 250 2.78 5.98 -24.17
CA TYR A 250 3.71 7.11 -23.96
C TYR A 250 3.07 8.25 -23.18
N ALA A 251 1.83 8.61 -23.50
CA ALA A 251 1.07 9.63 -22.78
C ALA A 251 0.80 9.18 -21.33
N GLN A 252 0.43 7.94 -21.13
CA GLN A 252 0.21 7.35 -19.80
C GLN A 252 1.51 7.34 -18.96
N LYS A 253 2.66 7.02 -19.56
CA LYS A 253 3.96 7.08 -18.90
C LYS A 253 4.41 8.51 -18.58
N ALA A 254 4.22 9.44 -19.50
CA ALA A 254 4.56 10.86 -19.30
C ALA A 254 3.64 11.55 -18.28
N LEU A 255 2.40 11.09 -18.16
CA LEU A 255 1.40 11.63 -17.24
C LEU A 255 1.24 10.78 -15.96
N ALA A 256 1.96 9.67 -15.82
CA ALA A 256 1.80 8.73 -14.69
C ALA A 256 1.90 9.41 -13.33
N SER A 257 2.80 10.38 -13.17
CA SER A 257 2.93 11.18 -11.95
C SER A 257 1.75 12.13 -11.70
N ARG A 258 1.00 12.48 -12.74
CA ARG A 258 -0.16 13.37 -12.68
C ARG A 258 -1.50 12.62 -12.75
N LEU A 259 -1.51 11.42 -13.31
CA LEU A 259 -2.68 10.54 -13.36
C LEU A 259 -2.97 9.86 -12.02
N GLY A 260 -2.01 9.90 -11.10
CA GLY A 260 -2.13 9.33 -9.77
C GLY A 260 -2.97 10.16 -8.81
N SER A 261 -3.06 9.69 -7.61
CA SER A 261 -3.65 10.40 -6.47
C SER A 261 -2.55 11.13 -5.69
N THR A 262 -2.91 12.12 -4.89
CA THR A 262 -2.00 12.81 -3.97
C THR A 262 -1.36 11.83 -2.98
N LEU A 263 -2.15 10.86 -2.50
CA LEU A 263 -1.72 9.83 -1.57
C LEU A 263 -2.51 8.53 -1.83
N LEU A 264 -1.86 7.39 -1.65
CA LEU A 264 -2.53 6.09 -1.53
C LEU A 264 -2.73 5.78 -0.03
N VAL A 265 -3.94 5.45 0.36
CA VAL A 265 -4.27 4.97 1.72
C VAL A 265 -4.69 3.51 1.64
N SER A 266 -4.12 2.65 2.46
CA SER A 266 -4.51 1.25 2.56
C SER A 266 -4.58 0.81 4.01
N HIS A 267 -5.76 0.39 4.44
CA HIS A 267 -6.05 0.01 5.82
C HIS A 267 -6.46 -1.46 5.86
N LEU A 268 -5.69 -2.28 6.57
CA LEU A 268 -5.99 -3.70 6.73
C LEU A 268 -7.07 -4.00 7.79
N GLY A 269 -7.64 -2.97 8.40
CA GLY A 269 -8.64 -3.12 9.48
C GLY A 269 -8.03 -3.60 10.79
N GLU A 270 -8.90 -4.06 11.70
CA GLU A 270 -8.48 -4.73 12.93
C GLU A 270 -8.04 -6.15 12.62
N VAL A 271 -6.81 -6.46 12.92
CA VAL A 271 -6.20 -7.78 12.71
C VAL A 271 -6.22 -8.55 14.03
N THR A 272 -6.79 -9.74 14.02
CA THR A 272 -6.69 -10.68 15.13
C THR A 272 -5.56 -11.66 14.84
N THR A 273 -4.56 -11.69 15.70
CA THR A 273 -3.39 -12.55 15.58
C THR A 273 -2.85 -12.88 16.97
N THR A 274 -2.04 -13.91 17.07
CA THR A 274 -1.27 -14.24 18.28
C THR A 274 0.14 -13.64 18.28
N ALA A 275 0.45 -12.76 17.32
CA ALA A 275 1.74 -12.07 17.27
C ALA A 275 1.99 -11.28 18.57
N ALA A 276 3.27 -11.09 18.91
CA ALA A 276 3.68 -10.34 20.10
C ALA A 276 3.57 -8.82 19.91
N SER A 277 3.37 -8.36 18.69
CA SER A 277 3.19 -6.94 18.36
C SER A 277 2.18 -6.75 17.24
N VAL A 278 1.64 -5.52 17.14
CA VAL A 278 0.80 -5.13 16.01
C VAL A 278 1.61 -5.29 14.71
N PRO A 279 1.07 -5.98 13.69
CA PRO A 279 1.73 -6.04 12.38
C PRO A 279 1.90 -4.65 11.78
N THR A 280 3.01 -4.41 11.10
CA THR A 280 3.32 -3.15 10.43
C THR A 280 3.20 -3.35 8.92
N PHE A 281 2.31 -2.62 8.26
CA PHE A 281 1.99 -2.79 6.85
C PHE A 281 2.43 -1.59 6.02
N TYR A 282 3.21 -1.82 4.96
CA TYR A 282 3.62 -0.79 4.00
C TYR A 282 3.02 -1.09 2.63
N PRO A 283 2.05 -0.29 2.16
CA PRO A 283 1.47 -0.42 0.81
C PRO A 283 2.50 -0.15 -0.30
N VAL A 284 2.10 -0.37 -1.55
CA VAL A 284 2.90 0.01 -2.71
C VAL A 284 3.05 1.54 -2.80
N THR A 285 4.16 2.00 -3.35
CA THR A 285 4.37 3.42 -3.71
C THR A 285 4.03 3.67 -5.17
N ALA A 286 2.82 3.26 -5.57
CA ALA A 286 2.39 3.31 -6.96
C ALA A 286 1.65 4.61 -7.29
N GLY A 287 2.07 5.25 -8.38
CA GLY A 287 1.37 6.39 -8.98
C GLY A 287 1.52 7.71 -8.22
N GLY A 288 1.09 8.81 -8.82
CA GLY A 288 1.04 10.13 -8.20
C GLY A 288 2.36 10.59 -7.61
N THR A 289 2.32 10.97 -6.33
CA THR A 289 3.49 11.46 -5.59
C THR A 289 4.44 10.36 -5.11
N GLY A 290 4.13 9.08 -5.37
CA GLY A 290 4.92 7.96 -4.87
C GLY A 290 4.88 7.82 -3.34
N LEU A 291 3.81 8.30 -2.70
CA LEU A 291 3.61 8.25 -1.26
C LEU A 291 2.42 7.37 -0.92
N SER A 292 2.56 6.51 0.08
CA SER A 292 1.49 5.67 0.59
C SER A 292 1.42 5.65 2.11
N LEU A 293 0.20 5.61 2.63
CA LEU A 293 -0.15 5.52 4.04
C LEU A 293 -0.79 4.16 4.29
N GLY A 294 -0.18 3.37 5.16
CA GLY A 294 -0.70 2.09 5.64
C GLY A 294 -1.26 2.19 7.05
N ALA A 295 -2.23 1.36 7.37
CA ALA A 295 -2.73 1.23 8.74
C ALA A 295 -3.12 -0.21 9.06
N VAL A 296 -2.84 -0.65 10.29
CA VAL A 296 -3.24 -1.95 10.85
C VAL A 296 -3.60 -1.76 12.31
N GLY A 297 -4.82 -2.13 12.69
CA GLY A 297 -5.25 -2.19 14.08
C GLY A 297 -5.03 -3.59 14.67
N HIS A 298 -4.68 -3.65 15.93
CA HIS A 298 -4.61 -4.88 16.71
C HIS A 298 -4.65 -4.56 18.20
N ASP A 299 -5.53 -5.18 18.94
CA ASP A 299 -5.62 -5.13 20.41
C ASP A 299 -5.60 -3.70 20.98
N GLY A 300 -6.43 -2.82 20.41
CA GLY A 300 -6.58 -1.44 20.87
C GLY A 300 -5.46 -0.49 20.46
N THR A 301 -4.56 -0.92 19.59
CA THR A 301 -3.48 -0.10 19.03
C THR A 301 -3.55 -0.14 17.51
N THR A 302 -3.37 1.01 16.86
CA THR A 302 -3.24 1.06 15.39
C THR A 302 -1.81 1.50 15.03
N VAL A 303 -1.13 0.71 14.20
CA VAL A 303 0.14 1.11 13.60
C VAL A 303 -0.13 1.79 12.27
N LEU A 304 0.34 3.01 12.16
CA LEU A 304 0.35 3.81 10.94
C LEU A 304 1.73 3.74 10.30
N THR A 305 1.77 3.73 8.97
CA THR A 305 3.04 3.74 8.21
C THR A 305 2.98 4.74 7.08
N LEU A 306 4.10 5.38 6.78
CA LEU A 306 4.31 6.06 5.51
C LEU A 306 5.46 5.41 4.76
N ARG A 307 5.30 5.26 3.47
CA ARG A 307 6.32 4.81 2.53
C ARG A 307 6.38 5.78 1.37
N GLY A 308 7.59 6.19 1.02
CA GLY A 308 7.83 7.12 -0.10
C GLY A 308 9.12 6.76 -0.83
N ARG A 309 9.31 7.29 -2.03
CA ARG A 309 10.55 7.12 -2.78
C ARG A 309 11.70 7.81 -2.07
N ALA A 310 12.83 7.14 -1.85
CA ALA A 310 14.01 7.71 -1.22
C ALA A 310 14.65 8.84 -2.06
N ALA A 311 14.35 8.91 -3.35
CA ALA A 311 14.68 10.06 -4.20
C ALA A 311 13.95 11.36 -3.82
N GLN A 312 12.88 11.30 -3.01
CA GLN A 312 11.99 12.41 -2.67
C GLN A 312 11.77 12.54 -1.16
N TRP A 313 11.97 11.47 -0.39
CA TRP A 313 11.66 11.38 1.02
C TRP A 313 12.77 10.68 1.79
N ASP A 314 13.03 11.15 3.00
CA ASP A 314 13.79 10.41 4.01
C ASP A 314 12.86 9.97 5.16
N GLY A 315 13.35 9.05 5.99
CA GLY A 315 12.56 8.51 7.11
C GLY A 315 12.14 9.58 8.11
N SER A 316 12.96 10.60 8.36
CA SER A 316 12.65 11.70 9.28
C SER A 316 11.50 12.56 8.76
N SER A 317 11.55 12.92 7.48
CA SER A 317 10.50 13.71 6.81
C SER A 317 9.17 12.96 6.71
N LEU A 318 9.23 11.64 6.47
CA LEU A 318 8.04 10.78 6.52
C LEU A 318 7.52 10.67 7.95
N GLY A 319 8.40 10.52 8.95
CA GLY A 319 8.04 10.49 10.35
C GLY A 319 7.33 11.76 10.80
N ALA A 320 7.85 12.92 10.41
CA ALA A 320 7.22 14.21 10.71
C ALA A 320 5.81 14.34 10.09
N LEU A 321 5.64 13.92 8.83
CA LEU A 321 4.31 13.91 8.20
C LEU A 321 3.37 12.91 8.88
N LEU A 322 3.87 11.72 9.25
CA LEU A 322 3.09 10.70 9.93
C LEU A 322 2.62 11.17 11.31
N THR A 323 3.48 11.89 12.05
CA THR A 323 3.12 12.52 13.32
C THR A 323 1.99 13.54 13.13
N GLN A 324 2.06 14.37 12.09
CA GLN A 324 0.97 15.30 11.76
C GLN A 324 -0.35 14.60 11.47
N VAL A 325 -0.32 13.43 10.81
CA VAL A 325 -1.53 12.61 10.59
C VAL A 325 -2.05 12.07 11.92
N ALA A 326 -1.16 11.52 12.76
CA ALA A 326 -1.54 10.94 14.05
C ALA A 326 -2.17 11.96 15.01
N GLU A 327 -1.63 13.15 15.10
CA GLU A 327 -2.16 14.26 15.92
C GLU A 327 -3.60 14.68 15.56
N ARG A 328 -4.08 14.32 14.37
CA ARG A 328 -5.44 14.62 13.90
C ARG A 328 -6.41 13.45 14.09
N LEU A 329 -5.92 12.32 14.58
CA LEU A 329 -6.73 11.15 14.90
C LEU A 329 -7.15 11.13 16.39
N THR A 330 -6.47 11.92 17.21
CA THR A 330 -6.77 12.12 18.65
C THR A 330 -7.71 13.31 18.84
#